data_dca2694cc4df8599d52ada7e8abd0852
#
_entry.id   dca2694cc4df8599d52ada7e8abd0852
#
_cell.length_a   1.000
_cell.length_b   1.000
_cell.length_c   1.000
_cell.angle_alpha   90.00
_cell.angle_beta   90.00
_cell.angle_gamma   90.00
#
_symmetry.space_group_name_H-M   'P 1'
#
loop_
_entity.id
_entity.type
_entity.pdbx_description
1 polymer ?
#
loop_
_entity_poly.entity_id
_entity_poly.type
_entity_poly.pdbx_seq_one_letter_code
_entity_poly.pdbx_strand_id
1 'polypeptide(L)'
;MDKPGAVQSVVSIGAPGVDRRSEDYAAITLMNTILGGSFSARLNDILREQKGYTYGAFSGYSWRPLPGPFSAGAQVRTNVTDSSLAIFFAEFKRIREEPVSDAELQRARAYLTLGALTEFETTGDVAAQLAGLNEFGLPLTSIPEELEAISKVTAADVQRVAQKYLDPSRLTVVVVGDVATVRPGLEALALGPVELRDFNGNEVSR
;
A
#
# COMPACT_ATOMS: atom_id res chain seq x y z
N MET A 1 -9.09 17.79 -4.18
CA MET A 1 -8.78 18.63 -5.35
C MET A 1 -9.90 18.47 -6.37
N ASP A 2 -10.40 19.58 -6.90
CA ASP A 2 -11.57 19.59 -7.77
C ASP A 2 -11.18 19.35 -9.24
N LYS A 3 -11.89 18.39 -9.87
CA LYS A 3 -11.83 18.13 -11.30
C LYS A 3 -13.28 17.97 -11.80
N PRO A 4 -13.97 19.09 -12.11
CA PRO A 4 -15.38 19.07 -12.47
C PRO A 4 -15.69 18.14 -13.65
N GLY A 5 -16.76 17.35 -13.54
CA GLY A 5 -17.18 16.40 -14.56
C GLY A 5 -16.29 15.17 -14.73
N ALA A 6 -15.34 14.93 -13.82
CA ALA A 6 -14.51 13.74 -13.88
C ALA A 6 -15.34 12.48 -13.66
N VAL A 7 -15.25 11.53 -14.59
CA VAL A 7 -15.94 10.23 -14.51
C VAL A 7 -15.23 9.24 -13.59
N GLN A 8 -13.99 9.55 -13.23
CA GLN A 8 -13.16 8.79 -12.29
C GLN A 8 -12.54 9.73 -11.27
N SER A 9 -12.37 9.23 -10.04
CA SER A 9 -11.58 9.85 -8.99
C SER A 9 -10.27 9.10 -8.80
N VAL A 10 -9.19 9.83 -8.49
CA VAL A 10 -7.95 9.25 -7.99
C VAL A 10 -7.99 9.33 -6.47
N VAL A 11 -7.93 8.19 -5.81
CA VAL A 11 -7.76 8.06 -4.36
C VAL A 11 -6.30 7.74 -4.08
N SER A 12 -5.65 8.56 -3.27
CA SER A 12 -4.28 8.38 -2.82
C SER A 12 -4.22 8.51 -1.30
N ILE A 13 -3.66 7.52 -0.64
CA ILE A 13 -3.52 7.44 0.81
C ILE A 13 -2.02 7.33 1.10
N GLY A 14 -1.51 8.15 2.02
CA GLY A 14 -0.10 8.17 2.34
C GLY A 14 0.18 8.33 3.83
N ALA A 15 1.32 7.82 4.27
CA ALA A 15 1.88 8.05 5.60
C ALA A 15 3.41 8.03 5.55
N PRO A 16 4.11 8.58 6.56
CA PRO A 16 5.53 8.30 6.74
C PRO A 16 5.74 6.79 6.87
N GLY A 17 6.70 6.25 6.11
CA GLY A 17 7.04 4.84 6.17
C GLY A 17 8.27 4.55 7.03
N VAL A 18 9.10 3.62 6.57
CA VAL A 18 10.16 2.99 7.38
C VAL A 18 11.47 2.98 6.60
N ASP A 19 12.60 3.02 7.31
CA ASP A 19 13.94 2.80 6.75
C ASP A 19 14.06 1.38 6.19
N ARG A 20 14.71 1.24 5.03
CA ARG A 20 14.97 -0.06 4.39
C ARG A 20 15.73 -1.05 5.29
N ARG A 21 16.55 -0.55 6.20
CA ARG A 21 17.36 -1.36 7.13
C ARG A 21 16.62 -1.75 8.40
N SER A 22 15.32 -1.51 8.46
CA SER A 22 14.49 -1.90 9.59
C SER A 22 14.51 -3.42 9.79
N GLU A 23 14.64 -3.88 11.02
CA GLU A 23 14.50 -5.29 11.40
C GLU A 23 13.11 -5.86 11.03
N ASP A 24 12.12 -4.98 10.89
CA ASP A 24 10.76 -5.33 10.48
C ASP A 24 10.58 -5.46 8.95
N TYR A 25 11.64 -5.26 8.14
CA TYR A 25 11.55 -5.24 6.68
C TYR A 25 10.82 -6.45 6.08
N ALA A 26 11.23 -7.66 6.47
CA ALA A 26 10.64 -8.90 5.96
C ALA A 26 9.14 -9.01 6.32
N ALA A 27 8.77 -8.66 7.56
CA ALA A 27 7.39 -8.70 8.00
C ALA A 27 6.53 -7.62 7.34
N ILE A 28 7.06 -6.40 7.14
CA ILE A 28 6.39 -5.31 6.42
C ILE A 28 6.18 -5.69 4.96
N THR A 29 7.20 -6.25 4.30
CA THR A 29 7.13 -6.68 2.90
C THR A 29 6.05 -7.75 2.71
N LEU A 30 6.00 -8.76 3.59
CA LEU A 30 4.99 -9.79 3.54
C LEU A 30 3.59 -9.26 3.84
N MET A 31 3.45 -8.44 4.88
CA MET A 31 2.19 -7.75 5.24
C MET A 31 1.65 -6.95 4.05
N ASN A 32 2.51 -6.15 3.42
CA ASN A 32 2.11 -5.34 2.27
C ASN A 32 1.73 -6.20 1.06
N THR A 33 2.42 -7.31 0.82
CA THR A 33 2.10 -8.26 -0.26
C THR A 33 0.68 -8.83 -0.10
N ILE A 34 0.26 -9.10 1.14
CA ILE A 34 -1.11 -9.54 1.44
C ILE A 34 -2.11 -8.39 1.27
N LEU A 35 -1.77 -7.18 1.70
CA LEU A 35 -2.68 -6.03 1.71
C LEU A 35 -2.97 -5.49 0.31
N GLY A 36 -1.93 -5.11 -0.44
CA GLY A 36 -2.07 -4.46 -1.75
C GLY A 36 -0.82 -4.52 -2.63
N GLY A 37 0.21 -5.28 -2.24
CA GLY A 37 1.48 -5.36 -2.95
C GLY A 37 1.54 -6.44 -4.04
N SER A 38 0.46 -7.19 -4.27
CA SER A 38 0.37 -8.19 -5.32
C SER A 38 -0.96 -8.12 -6.05
N PHE A 39 -1.05 -8.73 -7.22
CA PHE A 39 -2.30 -8.76 -7.98
C PHE A 39 -3.44 -9.48 -7.22
N SER A 40 -3.13 -10.51 -6.47
CA SER A 40 -4.09 -11.27 -5.65
C SER A 40 -4.21 -10.75 -4.21
N ALA A 41 -3.71 -9.55 -3.93
CA ALA A 41 -3.81 -8.90 -2.62
C ALA A 41 -5.26 -8.49 -2.30
N ARG A 42 -5.57 -8.35 -1.01
CA ARG A 42 -6.92 -8.06 -0.50
C ARG A 42 -7.56 -6.83 -1.16
N LEU A 43 -6.82 -5.72 -1.26
CA LEU A 43 -7.34 -4.48 -1.87
C LEU A 43 -7.74 -4.69 -3.32
N ASN A 44 -6.91 -5.38 -4.10
CA ASN A 44 -7.19 -5.62 -5.51
C ASN A 44 -8.33 -6.65 -5.68
N ASP A 45 -8.34 -7.72 -4.90
CA ASP A 45 -9.39 -8.72 -4.92
C ASP A 45 -10.76 -8.08 -4.63
N ILE A 46 -10.88 -7.26 -3.58
CA ILE A 46 -12.16 -6.65 -3.22
C ILE A 46 -12.55 -5.56 -4.22
N LEU A 47 -11.67 -4.57 -4.46
CA LEU A 47 -12.03 -3.39 -5.25
C LEU A 47 -12.18 -3.70 -6.75
N ARG A 48 -11.34 -4.59 -7.28
CA ARG A 48 -11.34 -4.96 -8.69
C ARG A 48 -12.23 -6.16 -8.97
N GLU A 49 -11.93 -7.33 -8.37
CA GLU A 49 -12.57 -8.59 -8.76
C GLU A 49 -14.00 -8.69 -8.23
N GLN A 50 -14.22 -8.36 -6.95
CA GLN A 50 -15.55 -8.50 -6.35
C GLN A 50 -16.47 -7.31 -6.64
N LYS A 51 -15.96 -6.07 -6.62
CA LYS A 51 -16.76 -4.84 -6.77
C LYS A 51 -16.73 -4.23 -8.16
N GLY A 52 -15.69 -4.45 -8.94
CA GLY A 52 -15.52 -3.82 -10.25
C GLY A 52 -15.41 -2.29 -10.18
N TYR A 53 -14.88 -1.73 -9.07
CA TYR A 53 -14.78 -0.28 -8.84
C TYR A 53 -13.57 0.34 -9.54
N THR A 54 -12.54 -0.46 -9.79
CA THR A 54 -11.25 -0.05 -10.36
C THR A 54 -10.67 -1.12 -11.28
N TYR A 55 -9.69 -0.75 -12.09
CA TYR A 55 -8.83 -1.68 -12.82
C TYR A 55 -7.66 -2.22 -11.96
N GLY A 56 -7.38 -1.57 -10.83
CA GLY A 56 -6.37 -2.01 -9.89
C GLY A 56 -6.31 -1.11 -8.66
N ALA A 57 -6.08 -1.76 -7.51
CA ALA A 57 -5.80 -1.10 -6.24
C ALA A 57 -4.48 -1.64 -5.69
N PHE A 58 -3.70 -0.78 -5.08
CA PHE A 58 -2.36 -1.11 -4.60
C PHE A 58 -2.09 -0.56 -3.20
N SER A 59 -1.09 -1.14 -2.53
CA SER A 59 -0.36 -0.50 -1.44
C SER A 59 1.13 -0.83 -1.54
N GLY A 60 1.99 0.02 -0.96
CA GLY A 60 3.43 -0.16 -1.01
C GLY A 60 4.20 0.72 -0.05
N TYR A 61 5.41 0.28 0.26
CA TYR A 61 6.42 1.07 0.94
C TYR A 61 7.49 1.48 -0.06
N SER A 62 7.78 2.77 -0.14
CA SER A 62 8.90 3.28 -0.95
C SER A 62 10.18 3.16 -0.13
N TRP A 63 10.93 2.11 -0.35
CA TRP A 63 12.21 1.91 0.33
C TRP A 63 13.24 2.92 -0.16
N ARG A 64 13.88 3.61 0.78
CA ARG A 64 14.89 4.65 0.53
C ARG A 64 15.97 4.56 1.61
N PRO A 65 17.16 5.19 1.41
CA PRO A 65 18.20 5.31 2.46
C PRO A 65 17.72 6.03 3.73
N LEU A 66 16.72 6.92 3.58
CA LEU A 66 15.94 7.51 4.68
C LEU A 66 14.51 6.96 4.62
N PRO A 67 13.72 7.01 5.73
CA PRO A 67 12.35 6.53 5.71
C PRO A 67 11.55 7.12 4.56
N GLY A 68 11.13 6.25 3.64
CA GLY A 68 10.26 6.61 2.53
C GLY A 68 8.78 6.52 2.92
N PRO A 69 7.83 6.95 2.07
CA PRO A 69 6.41 6.87 2.39
C PRO A 69 5.84 5.46 2.24
N PHE A 70 4.84 5.15 3.07
CA PHE A 70 3.79 4.21 2.71
C PHE A 70 2.80 4.91 1.78
N SER A 71 2.31 4.21 0.78
CA SER A 71 1.26 4.69 -0.11
C SER A 71 0.28 3.57 -0.45
N ALA A 72 -0.99 3.94 -0.60
CA ALA A 72 -2.03 3.07 -1.13
C ALA A 72 -2.98 3.89 -2.00
N GLY A 73 -3.65 3.27 -2.97
CA GLY A 73 -4.57 4.01 -3.80
C GLY A 73 -5.17 3.20 -4.95
N ALA A 74 -6.08 3.87 -5.64
CA ALA A 74 -6.73 3.38 -6.84
C ALA A 74 -7.32 4.53 -7.66
N GLN A 75 -7.53 4.29 -8.96
CA GLN A 75 -8.44 5.09 -9.77
C GLN A 75 -9.79 4.38 -9.79
N VAL A 76 -10.82 5.04 -9.31
CA VAL A 76 -12.15 4.46 -9.15
C VAL A 76 -13.21 5.29 -9.89
N ARG A 77 -14.35 4.71 -10.23
CA ARG A 77 -15.48 5.48 -10.76
C ARG A 77 -15.92 6.51 -9.72
N THR A 78 -16.25 7.71 -10.16
CA THR A 78 -16.60 8.84 -9.29
C THR A 78 -17.72 8.51 -8.30
N ASN A 79 -18.73 7.76 -8.73
CA ASN A 79 -19.91 7.41 -7.91
C ASN A 79 -19.66 6.31 -6.85
N VAL A 80 -18.44 5.78 -6.74
CA VAL A 80 -18.03 4.77 -5.76
C VAL A 80 -16.77 5.18 -4.99
N THR A 81 -16.42 6.46 -5.03
CA THR A 81 -15.21 7.00 -4.40
C THR A 81 -15.21 6.80 -2.88
N ASP A 82 -16.32 7.15 -2.23
CA ASP A 82 -16.53 6.96 -0.80
C ASP A 82 -16.51 5.48 -0.40
N SER A 83 -17.26 4.65 -1.12
CA SER A 83 -17.31 3.21 -0.89
C SER A 83 -15.93 2.56 -1.07
N SER A 84 -15.15 3.01 -2.05
CA SER A 84 -13.78 2.55 -2.26
C SER A 84 -12.86 2.94 -1.10
N LEU A 85 -12.94 4.19 -0.64
CA LEU A 85 -12.18 4.67 0.49
C LEU A 85 -12.55 3.92 1.78
N ALA A 86 -13.84 3.65 2.01
CA ALA A 86 -14.30 2.84 3.13
C ALA A 86 -13.68 1.43 3.12
N ILE A 87 -13.55 0.80 1.94
CA ILE A 87 -12.91 -0.51 1.78
C ILE A 87 -11.41 -0.45 2.15
N PHE A 88 -10.68 0.59 1.71
CA PHE A 88 -9.28 0.76 2.11
C PHE A 88 -9.14 0.78 3.64
N PHE A 89 -9.93 1.60 4.32
CA PHE A 89 -9.87 1.72 5.78
C PHE A 89 -10.34 0.46 6.51
N ALA A 90 -11.34 -0.25 5.96
CA ALA A 90 -11.77 -1.53 6.49
C ALA A 90 -10.66 -2.58 6.42
N GLU A 91 -9.93 -2.67 5.30
CA GLU A 91 -8.81 -3.63 5.17
C GLU A 91 -7.59 -3.22 5.99
N PHE A 92 -7.30 -1.92 6.15
CA PHE A 92 -6.27 -1.44 7.07
C PHE A 92 -6.61 -1.80 8.53
N LYS A 93 -7.88 -1.66 8.92
CA LYS A 93 -8.35 -2.08 10.24
C LYS A 93 -8.24 -3.60 10.38
N ARG A 94 -8.74 -4.35 9.42
CA ARG A 94 -8.78 -5.81 9.45
C ARG A 94 -7.39 -6.43 9.60
N ILE A 95 -6.39 -5.99 8.82
CA ILE A 95 -5.03 -6.56 8.90
C ILE A 95 -4.34 -6.23 10.23
N ARG A 96 -4.78 -5.18 10.94
CA ARG A 96 -4.29 -4.80 12.27
C ARG A 96 -4.98 -5.59 13.39
N GLU A 97 -6.25 -5.92 13.24
CA GLU A 97 -7.08 -6.49 14.31
C GLU A 97 -7.22 -8.02 14.19
N GLU A 98 -7.15 -8.55 12.99
CA GLU A 98 -7.35 -9.97 12.72
C GLU A 98 -6.07 -10.63 12.20
N PRO A 99 -5.71 -11.82 12.65
CA PRO A 99 -4.61 -12.56 12.07
C PRO A 99 -4.91 -12.91 10.60
N VAL A 100 -3.89 -12.83 9.76
CA VAL A 100 -3.99 -13.31 8.39
C VAL A 100 -4.12 -14.84 8.38
N SER A 101 -4.86 -15.36 7.41
CA SER A 101 -5.00 -16.83 7.26
C SER A 101 -3.71 -17.49 6.77
N ASP A 102 -3.53 -18.76 7.08
CA ASP A 102 -2.39 -19.55 6.58
C ASP A 102 -2.32 -19.55 5.06
N ALA A 103 -3.48 -19.57 4.39
CA ALA A 103 -3.53 -19.53 2.93
C ALA A 103 -3.03 -18.19 2.36
N GLU A 104 -3.34 -17.05 2.98
CA GLU A 104 -2.81 -15.74 2.59
C GLU A 104 -1.29 -15.67 2.83
N LEU A 105 -0.86 -16.14 4.00
CA LEU A 105 0.54 -16.16 4.38
C LEU A 105 1.38 -17.00 3.41
N GLN A 106 0.92 -18.20 3.05
CA GLN A 106 1.60 -19.08 2.10
C GLN A 106 1.64 -18.48 0.68
N ARG A 107 0.53 -17.90 0.20
CA ARG A 107 0.52 -17.24 -1.11
C ARG A 107 1.49 -16.08 -1.18
N ALA A 108 1.52 -15.23 -0.15
CA ALA A 108 2.42 -14.08 -0.12
C ALA A 108 3.91 -14.49 -0.05
N ARG A 109 4.23 -15.53 0.74
CA ARG A 109 5.58 -16.10 0.76
C ARG A 109 5.98 -16.65 -0.60
N ALA A 110 5.12 -17.47 -1.22
CA ALA A 110 5.38 -18.03 -2.54
C ALA A 110 5.58 -16.92 -3.59
N TYR A 111 4.74 -15.89 -3.57
CA TYR A 111 4.86 -14.74 -4.46
C TYR A 111 6.23 -14.07 -4.34
N LEU A 112 6.69 -13.78 -3.11
CA LEU A 112 7.97 -13.12 -2.86
C LEU A 112 9.17 -14.02 -3.18
N THR A 113 9.14 -15.29 -2.75
CA THR A 113 10.27 -16.19 -2.96
C THR A 113 10.42 -16.66 -4.41
N LEU A 114 9.32 -16.93 -5.10
CA LEU A 114 9.36 -17.28 -6.53
C LEU A 114 9.66 -16.06 -7.40
N GLY A 115 9.10 -14.90 -7.05
CA GLY A 115 9.39 -13.63 -7.74
C GLY A 115 10.87 -13.27 -7.69
N ALA A 116 11.52 -13.50 -6.55
CA ALA A 116 12.95 -13.23 -6.40
C ALA A 116 13.82 -14.00 -7.40
N LEU A 117 13.39 -15.16 -7.89
CA LEU A 117 14.17 -15.93 -8.88
C LEU A 117 14.23 -15.20 -10.24
N THR A 118 13.17 -14.48 -10.61
CA THR A 118 13.12 -13.74 -11.88
C THR A 118 13.97 -12.47 -11.86
N GLU A 119 14.34 -11.99 -10.67
CA GLU A 119 15.18 -10.79 -10.50
C GLU A 119 16.68 -11.04 -10.76
N PHE A 120 17.05 -12.25 -11.20
CA PHE A 120 18.43 -12.66 -11.51
C PHE A 120 18.56 -13.31 -12.90
N GLU A 121 17.56 -13.20 -13.77
CA GLU A 121 17.55 -13.88 -15.08
C GLU A 121 18.55 -13.25 -16.07
N THR A 122 18.78 -11.94 -15.98
CA THR A 122 19.71 -11.25 -16.89
C THR A 122 20.85 -10.58 -16.14
N THR A 123 21.92 -10.26 -16.86
CA THR A 123 23.04 -9.46 -16.29
C THR A 123 22.61 -8.08 -15.84
N GLY A 124 21.58 -7.51 -16.48
CA GLY A 124 20.97 -6.24 -16.08
C GLY A 124 20.25 -6.32 -14.74
N ASP A 125 19.50 -7.41 -14.53
CA ASP A 125 18.80 -7.67 -13.27
C ASP A 125 19.80 -7.84 -12.11
N VAL A 126 20.85 -8.64 -12.33
CA VAL A 126 21.93 -8.81 -11.33
C VAL A 126 22.57 -7.46 -11.00
N ALA A 127 22.88 -6.64 -12.01
CA ALA A 127 23.45 -5.32 -11.78
C ALA A 127 22.51 -4.40 -11.01
N ALA A 128 21.20 -4.46 -11.29
CA ALA A 128 20.18 -3.68 -10.56
C ALA A 128 20.09 -4.10 -9.08
N GLN A 129 20.12 -5.41 -8.79
CA GLN A 129 20.14 -5.93 -7.42
C GLN A 129 21.38 -5.46 -6.65
N LEU A 130 22.57 -5.55 -7.27
CA LEU A 130 23.81 -5.09 -6.67
C LEU A 130 23.81 -3.56 -6.43
N ALA A 131 23.28 -2.79 -7.37
CA ALA A 131 23.13 -1.34 -7.21
C ALA A 131 22.18 -1.00 -6.04
N GLY A 132 21.06 -1.72 -5.92
CA GLY A 132 20.12 -1.56 -4.81
C GLY A 132 20.77 -1.88 -3.45
N LEU A 133 21.51 -2.97 -3.34
CA LEU A 133 22.22 -3.27 -2.10
C LEU A 133 23.22 -2.15 -1.74
N ASN A 134 23.99 -1.66 -2.73
CA ASN A 134 24.93 -0.57 -2.51
C ASN A 134 24.26 0.73 -2.09
N GLU A 135 23.10 1.07 -2.68
CA GLU A 135 22.32 2.26 -2.32
C GLU A 135 21.92 2.25 -0.83
N PHE A 136 21.54 1.08 -0.32
CA PHE A 136 21.14 0.92 1.08
C PHE A 136 22.29 0.59 2.04
N GLY A 137 23.52 0.43 1.53
CA GLY A 137 24.67 0.00 2.32
C GLY A 137 24.52 -1.42 2.89
N LEU A 138 23.82 -2.29 2.16
CA LEU A 138 23.57 -3.67 2.54
C LEU A 138 24.65 -4.62 1.98
N PRO A 139 25.06 -5.66 2.74
CA PRO A 139 25.99 -6.66 2.24
C PRO A 139 25.35 -7.58 1.20
N LEU A 140 26.17 -8.27 0.40
CA LEU A 140 25.70 -9.23 -0.61
C LEU A 140 24.89 -10.39 0.00
N THR A 141 25.12 -10.72 1.25
CA THR A 141 24.38 -11.75 1.99
C THR A 141 22.94 -11.36 2.32
N SER A 142 22.60 -10.09 2.16
CA SER A 142 21.24 -9.59 2.49
C SER A 142 20.15 -10.28 1.68
N ILE A 143 20.41 -10.61 0.40
CA ILE A 143 19.37 -11.22 -0.45
C ILE A 143 18.93 -12.60 0.09
N PRO A 144 19.83 -13.59 0.29
CA PRO A 144 19.39 -14.86 0.87
C PRO A 144 18.89 -14.71 2.33
N GLU A 145 19.47 -13.83 3.13
CA GLU A 145 19.03 -13.57 4.50
C GLU A 145 17.60 -13.02 4.55
N GLU A 146 17.24 -12.11 3.63
CA GLU A 146 15.88 -11.56 3.53
C GLU A 146 14.85 -12.61 3.09
N LEU A 147 15.20 -13.45 2.10
CA LEU A 147 14.34 -14.56 1.68
C LEU A 147 14.11 -15.56 2.81
N GLU A 148 15.16 -15.87 3.57
CA GLU A 148 15.06 -16.71 4.76
C GLU A 148 14.19 -16.04 5.84
N ALA A 149 14.38 -14.75 6.09
CA ALA A 149 13.55 -13.98 7.03
C ALA A 149 12.08 -13.97 6.61
N ILE A 150 11.78 -13.70 5.32
CA ILE A 150 10.41 -13.76 4.78
C ILE A 150 9.77 -15.14 5.01
N SER A 151 10.55 -16.21 4.83
CA SER A 151 10.05 -17.58 5.03
C SER A 151 9.62 -17.88 6.48
N LYS A 152 10.19 -17.17 7.45
CA LYS A 152 9.95 -17.32 8.88
C LYS A 152 8.87 -16.39 9.44
N VAL A 153 8.44 -15.36 8.71
CA VAL A 153 7.41 -14.41 9.15
C VAL A 153 6.11 -15.14 9.50
N THR A 154 5.57 -14.92 10.67
CA THR A 154 4.32 -15.50 11.15
C THR A 154 3.12 -14.58 10.95
N ALA A 155 1.90 -15.09 11.11
CA ALA A 155 0.69 -14.25 11.12
C ALA A 155 0.72 -13.21 12.25
N ALA A 156 1.30 -13.56 13.41
CA ALA A 156 1.49 -12.63 14.51
C ALA A 156 2.47 -11.50 14.16
N ASP A 157 3.54 -11.78 13.41
CA ASP A 157 4.47 -10.74 12.94
C ASP A 157 3.79 -9.79 11.96
N VAL A 158 2.99 -10.32 11.03
CA VAL A 158 2.17 -9.51 10.10
C VAL A 158 1.26 -8.55 10.88
N GLN A 159 0.53 -9.06 11.87
CA GLN A 159 -0.36 -8.26 12.70
C GLN A 159 0.40 -7.20 13.52
N ARG A 160 1.51 -7.58 14.12
CA ARG A 160 2.39 -6.68 14.89
C ARG A 160 2.88 -5.51 14.04
N VAL A 161 3.40 -5.77 12.85
CA VAL A 161 3.88 -4.67 11.98
C VAL A 161 2.73 -3.85 11.40
N ALA A 162 1.58 -4.45 11.13
CA ALA A 162 0.39 -3.71 10.74
C ALA A 162 -0.05 -2.73 11.86
N GLN A 163 -0.08 -3.18 13.11
CA GLN A 163 -0.40 -2.32 14.26
C GLN A 163 0.61 -1.19 14.44
N LYS A 164 1.90 -1.46 14.24
CA LYS A 164 2.99 -0.51 14.43
C LYS A 164 3.07 0.55 13.33
N TYR A 165 2.89 0.17 12.06
CA TYR A 165 3.23 1.01 10.92
C TYR A 165 2.03 1.48 10.08
N LEU A 166 0.87 0.83 10.21
CA LEU A 166 -0.34 1.18 9.47
C LEU A 166 -1.39 1.81 10.41
N ASP A 167 -0.99 2.89 11.09
CA ASP A 167 -1.88 3.61 12.01
C ASP A 167 -2.82 4.54 11.21
N PRO A 168 -4.17 4.31 11.24
CA PRO A 168 -5.12 5.14 10.52
C PRO A 168 -5.08 6.61 10.91
N SER A 169 -4.70 6.96 12.15
CA SER A 169 -4.61 8.34 12.61
C SER A 169 -3.47 9.13 11.97
N ARG A 170 -2.52 8.44 11.35
CA ARG A 170 -1.35 9.02 10.65
C ARG A 170 -1.51 9.05 9.13
N LEU A 171 -2.62 8.53 8.62
CA LEU A 171 -2.88 8.49 7.19
C LEU A 171 -3.39 9.85 6.70
N THR A 172 -2.83 10.32 5.60
CA THR A 172 -3.34 11.45 4.84
C THR A 172 -4.03 10.92 3.58
N VAL A 173 -5.24 11.38 3.32
CA VAL A 173 -6.01 11.00 2.13
C VAL A 173 -6.08 12.18 1.18
N VAL A 174 -5.74 11.97 -0.07
CA VAL A 174 -5.92 12.94 -1.16
C VAL A 174 -6.86 12.32 -2.19
N VAL A 175 -7.93 13.03 -2.50
CA VAL A 175 -8.87 12.65 -3.56
C VAL A 175 -8.87 13.74 -4.63
N VAL A 176 -8.66 13.32 -5.89
CA VAL A 176 -8.82 14.18 -7.06
C VAL A 176 -10.01 13.68 -7.87
N GLY A 177 -11.07 14.48 -7.97
CA GLY A 177 -12.31 14.08 -8.63
C GLY A 177 -13.30 15.23 -8.74
N ASP A 178 -14.52 14.94 -9.16
CA ASP A 178 -15.63 15.90 -9.18
C ASP A 178 -16.12 16.14 -7.74
N VAL A 179 -15.67 17.24 -7.14
CA VAL A 179 -15.95 17.58 -5.73
C VAL A 179 -17.44 17.66 -5.45
N ALA A 180 -18.25 18.18 -6.38
CA ALA A 180 -19.70 18.29 -6.20
C ALA A 180 -20.33 16.91 -5.99
N THR A 181 -19.81 15.88 -6.65
CA THR A 181 -20.29 14.50 -6.56
C THR A 181 -19.70 13.75 -5.37
N VAL A 182 -18.38 13.89 -5.10
CA VAL A 182 -17.70 13.00 -4.14
C VAL A 182 -17.70 13.53 -2.70
N ARG A 183 -17.75 14.86 -2.49
CA ARG A 183 -17.58 15.48 -1.18
C ARG A 183 -18.61 15.00 -0.14
N PRO A 184 -19.92 14.92 -0.43
CA PRO A 184 -20.90 14.47 0.58
C PRO A 184 -20.62 13.06 1.10
N GLY A 185 -20.23 12.12 0.22
CA GLY A 185 -19.88 10.76 0.60
C GLY A 185 -18.59 10.71 1.43
N LEU A 186 -17.56 11.52 1.07
CA LEU A 186 -16.31 11.60 1.82
C LEU A 186 -16.53 12.18 3.22
N GLU A 187 -17.34 13.23 3.38
CA GLU A 187 -17.67 13.82 4.68
C GLU A 187 -18.44 12.82 5.57
N ALA A 188 -19.34 12.03 4.98
CA ALA A 188 -20.10 11.00 5.70
C ALA A 188 -19.25 9.87 6.27
N LEU A 189 -18.04 9.61 5.72
CA LEU A 189 -17.12 8.62 6.25
C LEU A 189 -16.49 9.03 7.59
N ALA A 190 -16.55 10.32 7.95
CA ALA A 190 -16.03 10.87 9.20
C ALA A 190 -14.56 10.47 9.50
N LEU A 191 -13.71 10.34 8.47
CA LEU A 191 -12.29 9.99 8.60
C LEU A 191 -11.43 11.19 9.06
N GLY A 192 -12.00 12.40 9.03
CA GLY A 192 -11.33 13.65 9.39
C GLY A 192 -11.96 14.84 8.65
N PRO A 193 -11.45 16.06 8.85
CA PRO A 193 -11.94 17.24 8.13
C PRO A 193 -11.63 17.11 6.63
N VAL A 194 -12.61 17.45 5.79
CA VAL A 194 -12.46 17.48 4.34
C VAL A 194 -12.13 18.90 3.89
N GLU A 195 -10.87 19.11 3.53
CA GLU A 195 -10.34 20.38 3.03
C GLU A 195 -10.32 20.39 1.49
N LEU A 196 -10.71 21.51 0.90
CA LEU A 196 -10.53 21.71 -0.54
C LEU A 196 -9.18 22.37 -0.81
N ARG A 197 -8.37 21.75 -1.68
CA ARG A 197 -7.05 22.26 -2.07
C ARG A 197 -6.94 22.37 -3.59
N ASP A 198 -6.19 23.38 -4.06
CA ASP A 198 -5.80 23.50 -5.47
C ASP A 198 -4.68 22.50 -5.83
N PHE A 199 -4.28 22.48 -7.10
CA PHE A 199 -3.21 21.58 -7.58
C PHE A 199 -1.80 21.92 -7.06
N ASN A 200 -1.63 23.09 -6.44
CA ASN A 200 -0.40 23.48 -5.76
C ASN A 200 -0.44 23.14 -4.26
N GLY A 201 -1.57 22.59 -3.77
CA GLY A 201 -1.76 22.25 -2.38
C GLY A 201 -2.27 23.38 -1.50
N ASN A 202 -2.56 24.57 -2.06
CA ASN A 202 -3.10 25.69 -1.30
C ASN A 202 -4.56 25.45 -0.94
N GLU A 203 -4.96 25.90 0.24
CA GLU A 203 -6.35 25.86 0.65
C GLU A 203 -7.22 26.78 -0.21
N VAL A 204 -8.37 26.27 -0.64
CA VAL A 204 -9.35 27.02 -1.44
C VAL A 204 -10.60 27.20 -0.59
N SER A 205 -10.86 28.44 -0.18
CA SER A 205 -12.14 28.81 0.45
C SER A 205 -13.26 28.74 -0.59
N ARG A 206 -14.29 27.94 -0.31
CA ARG A 206 -15.59 28.00 -1.01
C ARG A 206 -16.68 28.35 -0.03
#